data_67013c690222f5965ea72830eff22fb6
#
_entry.id   67013c690222f5965ea72830eff22fb6
#
_cell.length_a   1.000
_cell.length_b   1.000
_cell.length_c   1.000
_cell.angle_alpha   90.00
_cell.angle_beta   90.00
_cell.angle_gamma   90.00
#
_symmetry.space_group_name_H-M   'P 1'
#
loop_
_entity.id
_entity.type
_entity.pdbx_description
1 polymer ?
#
loop_
_entity_poly.entity_id
_entity_poly.type
_entity_poly.pdbx_seq_one_letter_code
_entity_poly.pdbx_strand_id
1 'polypeptide(L)'
;ICGDPLATSLSHPLAEAVTGQPGALVNPALVLHVSIGQSTVATRQVIANLFYRGVALHRPVRHGETLRSTVTIQGLRELSRREDRPARGLALLGIHTTCVNPNGSDGPTVADYERCAMLRFRDPEATTGHNDDLGAADPEVDLEAWHGLAPTWDAAPLRPPRPVDPPSGQRRTDPLRDTVTNAPELARLTQNLAGVHRDRALGPGGRRLVYGGHTIGLAQASLCRMLPDTGTVLGWQSCDHPAPVFEEDVLTFHHTVLDERPSGSGRLRAVRVEVDAERSDGSTDAVLDWRLVTWGA
;
A
#
# COMPACT_ATOMS: atom_id res chain seq x y z
N ILE A 1 11.56 -8.81 3.46
CA ILE A 1 10.47 -9.79 3.45
C ILE A 1 9.92 -9.93 2.02
N CYS A 2 9.52 -8.83 1.37
CA CYS A 2 8.90 -8.88 0.03
C CYS A 2 9.90 -8.93 -1.15
N GLY A 3 11.20 -8.79 -0.91
CA GLY A 3 12.23 -8.88 -1.95
C GLY A 3 12.14 -7.77 -3.01
N ASP A 4 11.67 -6.58 -2.64
CA ASP A 4 11.52 -5.45 -3.57
C ASP A 4 12.88 -4.96 -4.08
N PRO A 5 13.12 -4.97 -5.42
CA PRO A 5 14.37 -4.57 -6.02
C PRO A 5 14.46 -3.05 -6.30
N LEU A 6 13.64 -2.21 -5.69
CA LEU A 6 13.66 -0.76 -5.90
C LEU A 6 15.08 -0.21 -5.65
N ALA A 7 15.74 0.19 -6.73
CA ALA A 7 17.18 0.44 -6.74
C ALA A 7 17.61 1.61 -5.82
N THR A 8 16.80 2.67 -5.72
CA THR A 8 17.04 3.82 -4.84
C THR A 8 17.00 3.47 -3.34
N SER A 9 16.35 2.36 -2.98
CA SER A 9 16.30 1.86 -1.61
C SER A 9 17.37 0.80 -1.30
N LEU A 10 17.96 0.19 -2.34
CA LEU A 10 18.99 -0.84 -2.19
C LEU A 10 20.40 -0.32 -2.32
N SER A 11 20.62 0.76 -3.07
CA SER A 11 21.95 1.29 -3.38
C SER A 11 22.11 2.73 -2.89
N HIS A 12 22.94 2.94 -1.86
CA HIS A 12 23.28 4.29 -1.39
C HIS A 12 23.91 5.17 -2.48
N PRO A 13 24.93 4.69 -3.25
CA PRO A 13 25.52 5.51 -4.31
C PRO A 13 24.49 5.88 -5.40
N LEU A 14 23.58 4.97 -5.74
CA LEU A 14 22.53 5.26 -6.72
C LEU A 14 21.52 6.26 -6.18
N ALA A 15 21.08 6.09 -4.92
CA ALA A 15 20.16 7.02 -4.28
C ALA A 15 20.76 8.44 -4.23
N GLU A 16 22.05 8.56 -3.92
CA GLU A 16 22.76 9.83 -3.92
C GLU A 16 22.87 10.42 -5.32
N ALA A 17 23.23 9.62 -6.32
CA ALA A 17 23.30 10.07 -7.72
C ALA A 17 21.94 10.57 -8.26
N VAL A 18 20.86 9.88 -7.87
CA VAL A 18 19.48 10.23 -8.29
C VAL A 18 18.96 11.46 -7.53
N THR A 19 19.15 11.51 -6.21
CA THR A 19 18.52 12.55 -5.37
C THR A 19 19.37 13.80 -5.19
N GLY A 20 20.68 13.72 -5.47
CA GLY A 20 21.66 14.77 -5.15
C GLY A 20 21.89 14.96 -3.65
N GLN A 21 21.44 14.01 -2.83
CA GLN A 21 21.50 14.10 -1.36
C GLN A 21 22.10 12.82 -0.76
N PRO A 22 22.97 12.91 0.24
CA PRO A 22 23.61 11.74 0.85
C PRO A 22 22.60 10.86 1.60
N GLY A 23 22.90 9.57 1.67
CA GLY A 23 22.18 8.57 2.46
C GLY A 23 21.14 7.79 1.68
N ALA A 24 20.79 6.62 2.22
CA ALA A 24 19.80 5.71 1.64
C ALA A 24 18.39 6.21 1.83
N LEU A 25 17.54 5.87 0.88
CA LEU A 25 16.08 6.06 1.00
C LEU A 25 15.44 4.81 1.61
N VAL A 26 14.49 5.03 2.51
CA VAL A 26 13.60 3.96 2.96
C VAL A 26 12.64 3.62 1.83
N ASN A 27 12.42 2.33 1.62
CA ASN A 27 11.47 1.87 0.61
C ASN A 27 10.07 2.46 0.86
N PRO A 28 9.41 3.07 -0.15
CA PRO A 28 8.09 3.70 0.01
C PRO A 28 7.02 2.77 0.58
N ALA A 29 7.04 1.48 0.20
CA ALA A 29 6.11 0.50 0.78
C ALA A 29 6.35 0.34 2.28
N LEU A 30 7.61 0.28 2.73
CA LEU A 30 7.91 0.18 4.17
C LEU A 30 7.44 1.41 4.93
N VAL A 31 7.63 2.61 4.38
CA VAL A 31 7.13 3.87 4.96
C VAL A 31 5.62 3.79 5.18
N LEU A 32 4.87 3.41 4.15
CA LEU A 32 3.41 3.26 4.23
C LEU A 32 3.00 2.13 5.16
N HIS A 33 3.70 0.99 5.14
CA HIS A 33 3.37 -0.13 6.04
C HIS A 33 3.58 0.21 7.52
N VAL A 34 4.59 1.01 7.86
CA VAL A 34 4.78 1.53 9.23
C VAL A 34 3.65 2.48 9.60
N SER A 35 3.30 3.43 8.72
CA SER A 35 2.19 4.35 8.92
C SER A 35 0.86 3.61 9.11
N ILE A 36 0.55 2.65 8.22
CA ILE A 36 -0.65 1.79 8.31
C ILE A 36 -0.62 0.99 9.62
N GLY A 37 0.52 0.41 9.97
CA GLY A 37 0.68 -0.32 11.23
C GLY A 37 0.36 0.53 12.45
N GLN A 38 0.91 1.74 12.54
CA GLN A 38 0.60 2.70 13.61
C GLN A 38 -0.89 3.05 13.65
N SER A 39 -1.56 3.17 12.49
CA SER A 39 -2.98 3.48 12.43
C SER A 39 -3.89 2.36 12.97
N THR A 40 -3.39 1.13 13.10
CA THR A 40 -4.17 0.00 13.64
C THR A 40 -4.48 0.13 15.13
N VAL A 41 -3.88 1.08 15.84
CA VAL A 41 -4.26 1.42 17.22
C VAL A 41 -5.76 1.72 17.34
N ALA A 42 -6.36 2.36 16.34
CA ALA A 42 -7.78 2.68 16.27
C ALA A 42 -8.66 1.48 15.85
N THR A 43 -8.08 0.44 15.27
CA THR A 43 -8.83 -0.66 14.62
C THR A 43 -8.33 -2.05 15.03
N ARG A 44 -8.02 -2.25 16.31
CA ARG A 44 -7.48 -3.53 16.84
C ARG A 44 -8.37 -4.74 16.56
N GLN A 45 -9.69 -4.54 16.50
CA GLN A 45 -10.69 -5.58 16.25
C GLN A 45 -11.15 -5.60 14.77
N VAL A 46 -10.29 -5.18 13.86
CA VAL A 46 -10.58 -5.17 12.43
C VAL A 46 -10.86 -6.60 11.93
N ILE A 47 -11.90 -6.71 11.09
CA ILE A 47 -12.22 -7.93 10.34
C ILE A 47 -11.45 -7.91 9.03
N ALA A 48 -11.47 -6.76 8.33
CA ALA A 48 -10.79 -6.54 7.05
C ALA A 48 -10.54 -5.05 6.86
N ASN A 49 -9.47 -4.69 6.15
CA ASN A 49 -9.33 -3.40 5.51
C ASN A 49 -9.87 -3.53 4.09
N LEU A 50 -10.80 -2.67 3.71
CA LEU A 50 -11.50 -2.79 2.42
C LEU A 50 -10.74 -2.07 1.32
N PHE A 51 -10.31 -0.83 1.61
CA PHE A 51 -9.60 -0.01 0.63
C PHE A 51 -8.69 1.02 1.28
N TYR A 52 -7.75 1.51 0.47
CA TYR A 52 -7.02 2.78 0.65
C TYR A 52 -7.32 3.69 -0.53
N ARG A 53 -7.33 5.01 -0.32
CA ARG A 53 -7.48 6.00 -1.39
C ARG A 53 -6.74 7.29 -1.09
N GLY A 54 -6.35 8.02 -2.13
CA GLY A 54 -5.67 9.29 -2.04
C GLY A 54 -4.36 9.21 -1.24
N VAL A 55 -3.64 8.08 -1.35
CA VAL A 55 -2.36 7.92 -0.65
C VAL A 55 -1.32 8.78 -1.34
N ALA A 56 -0.89 9.86 -0.70
CA ALA A 56 0.14 10.75 -1.18
C ALA A 56 1.40 10.66 -0.31
N LEU A 57 2.55 10.41 -0.94
CA LEU A 57 3.86 10.49 -0.30
C LEU A 57 4.49 11.85 -0.64
N HIS A 58 4.49 12.76 0.33
CA HIS A 58 4.93 14.16 0.12
C HIS A 58 6.45 14.30 0.06
N ARG A 59 7.17 13.36 0.61
CA ARG A 59 8.62 13.35 0.62
C ARG A 59 9.19 11.94 0.83
N PRO A 60 10.40 11.66 0.36
CA PRO A 60 11.10 10.44 0.72
C PRO A 60 11.49 10.46 2.21
N VAL A 61 11.54 9.29 2.81
CA VAL A 61 12.07 9.05 4.16
C VAL A 61 13.48 8.51 4.06
N ARG A 62 14.36 8.94 4.95
CA ARG A 62 15.73 8.45 5.04
C ARG A 62 15.93 7.56 6.25
N HIS A 63 16.92 6.69 6.19
CA HIS A 63 17.28 5.85 7.33
C HIS A 63 17.63 6.72 8.55
N GLY A 64 17.10 6.33 9.73
CA GLY A 64 17.27 7.07 10.99
C GLY A 64 16.15 8.05 11.30
N GLU A 65 15.24 8.36 10.37
CA GLU A 65 14.08 9.19 10.65
C GLU A 65 13.01 8.39 11.42
N THR A 66 12.31 9.07 12.33
CA THR A 66 11.22 8.51 13.12
C THR A 66 9.89 9.00 12.58
N LEU A 67 8.93 8.09 12.39
CA LEU A 67 7.60 8.40 11.89
C LEU A 67 6.56 8.40 13.01
N ARG A 68 5.59 9.34 12.93
CA ARG A 68 4.41 9.42 13.78
C ARG A 68 3.17 9.56 12.92
N SER A 69 2.16 8.73 13.17
CA SER A 69 0.88 8.82 12.46
C SER A 69 -0.24 9.26 13.39
N THR A 70 -1.01 10.25 12.95
CA THR A 70 -2.26 10.69 13.57
C THR A 70 -3.42 10.09 12.82
N VAL A 71 -4.42 9.59 13.56
CA VAL A 71 -5.60 8.94 13.01
C VAL A 71 -6.84 9.75 13.37
N THR A 72 -7.61 10.13 12.36
CA THR A 72 -8.89 10.83 12.52
C THR A 72 -10.02 9.98 11.97
N ILE A 73 -11.10 9.82 12.73
CA ILE A 73 -12.32 9.17 12.23
C ILE A 73 -13.06 10.20 11.37
N GLN A 74 -13.29 9.87 10.11
CA GLN A 74 -13.95 10.73 9.12
C GLN A 74 -15.39 10.33 8.86
N GLY A 75 -15.72 9.03 9.04
CA GLY A 75 -17.07 8.54 8.85
C GLY A 75 -17.26 7.15 9.44
N LEU A 76 -18.50 6.88 9.86
CA LEU A 76 -18.92 5.62 10.42
C LEU A 76 -20.21 5.15 9.74
N ARG A 77 -20.29 3.84 9.43
CA ARG A 77 -21.50 3.24 8.85
C ARG A 77 -21.78 1.87 9.46
N GLU A 78 -22.99 1.69 9.98
CA GLU A 78 -23.47 0.39 10.39
C GLU A 78 -23.84 -0.44 9.15
N LEU A 79 -23.40 -1.70 9.10
CA LEU A 79 -23.79 -2.62 8.03
C LEU A 79 -25.07 -3.36 8.41
N SER A 80 -25.87 -3.73 7.41
CA SER A 80 -27.09 -4.52 7.59
C SER A 80 -26.78 -5.79 8.38
N ARG A 81 -27.60 -6.05 9.39
CA ARG A 81 -27.53 -7.25 10.21
C ARG A 81 -27.86 -8.48 9.37
N ARG A 82 -27.22 -9.57 9.69
CA ARG A 82 -27.51 -10.88 9.10
C ARG A 82 -27.48 -11.91 10.23
N GLU A 83 -28.36 -12.89 10.17
CA GLU A 83 -28.47 -13.94 11.18
C GLU A 83 -27.23 -14.84 11.27
N ASP A 84 -26.50 -14.98 10.15
CA ASP A 84 -25.33 -15.85 10.02
C ASP A 84 -24.03 -15.25 10.55
N ARG A 85 -24.04 -13.99 11.06
CA ARG A 85 -22.79 -13.32 11.49
C ARG A 85 -23.02 -12.16 12.47
N PRO A 86 -22.00 -11.88 13.35
CA PRO A 86 -22.06 -10.77 14.30
C PRO A 86 -22.26 -9.41 13.62
N ALA A 87 -22.87 -8.46 14.34
CA ALA A 87 -23.00 -7.08 13.93
C ALA A 87 -21.62 -6.43 13.64
N ARG A 88 -21.56 -5.64 12.61
CA ARG A 88 -20.35 -5.00 12.13
C ARG A 88 -20.64 -3.66 11.45
N GLY A 89 -19.64 -2.84 11.38
CA GLY A 89 -19.68 -1.53 10.72
C GLY A 89 -18.40 -1.22 10.00
N LEU A 90 -18.43 -0.11 9.28
CA LEU A 90 -17.30 0.47 8.58
C LEU A 90 -16.85 1.73 9.29
N ALA A 91 -15.55 1.94 9.35
CA ALA A 91 -14.93 3.18 9.78
C ALA A 91 -14.00 3.70 8.68
N LEU A 92 -14.29 4.90 8.18
CA LEU A 92 -13.40 5.66 7.33
C LEU A 92 -12.44 6.45 8.22
N LEU A 93 -11.16 6.27 8.00
CA LEU A 93 -10.09 6.87 8.78
C LEU A 93 -9.21 7.71 7.87
N GLY A 94 -8.99 8.97 8.25
CA GLY A 94 -7.94 9.83 7.70
C GLY A 94 -6.64 9.60 8.47
N ILE A 95 -5.54 9.39 7.76
CA ILE A 95 -4.22 9.16 8.34
C ILE A 95 -3.28 10.26 7.87
N HIS A 96 -2.64 10.92 8.83
CA HIS A 96 -1.60 11.92 8.61
C HIS A 96 -0.30 11.45 9.28
N THR A 97 0.77 11.31 8.49
CA THR A 97 2.07 10.84 8.99
C THR A 97 3.13 11.91 8.81
N THR A 98 3.86 12.18 9.87
CA THR A 98 4.98 13.15 9.89
C THR A 98 6.27 12.48 10.32
N CYS A 99 7.42 13.09 9.98
CA CYS A 99 8.66 12.84 10.70
C CYS A 99 8.60 13.51 12.08
N VAL A 100 9.28 12.91 13.06
CA VAL A 100 9.41 13.48 14.40
C VAL A 100 10.73 14.23 14.49
N ASN A 101 10.67 15.51 14.87
CA ASN A 101 11.86 16.33 15.12
C ASN A 101 12.62 15.86 16.38
N PRO A 102 13.93 16.18 16.54
CA PRO A 102 14.70 15.81 17.73
C PRO A 102 14.11 16.27 19.06
N ASN A 103 13.32 17.35 19.07
CA ASN A 103 12.62 17.87 20.25
C ASN A 103 11.28 17.16 20.52
N GLY A 104 10.91 16.16 19.71
CA GLY A 104 9.66 15.41 19.84
C GLY A 104 8.44 16.06 19.18
N SER A 105 8.57 17.25 18.60
CA SER A 105 7.47 17.88 17.83
C SER A 105 7.29 17.22 16.47
N ASP A 106 6.11 17.45 15.84
CA ASP A 106 5.89 17.05 14.48
C ASP A 106 6.77 17.86 13.52
N GLY A 107 7.41 17.16 12.61
CA GLY A 107 8.23 17.70 11.54
C GLY A 107 7.46 17.67 10.20
N PRO A 108 8.19 17.56 9.08
CA PRO A 108 7.58 17.57 7.76
C PRO A 108 6.60 16.43 7.55
N THR A 109 5.52 16.69 6.82
CA THR A 109 4.55 15.69 6.37
C THR A 109 5.24 14.67 5.47
N VAL A 110 4.97 13.39 5.73
CA VAL A 110 5.48 12.25 4.96
C VAL A 110 4.37 11.67 4.11
N ALA A 111 3.22 11.40 4.70
CA ALA A 111 2.11 10.79 3.98
C ALA A 111 0.75 11.24 4.52
N ASP A 112 -0.22 11.36 3.60
CA ASP A 112 -1.64 11.52 3.88
C ASP A 112 -2.43 10.48 3.09
N TYR A 113 -3.47 9.91 3.70
CA TYR A 113 -4.37 8.97 3.01
C TYR A 113 -5.62 8.68 3.81
N GLU A 114 -6.58 8.07 3.13
CA GLU A 114 -7.76 7.48 3.76
C GLU A 114 -7.72 5.94 3.66
N ARG A 115 -8.25 5.28 4.69
CA ARG A 115 -8.51 3.84 4.66
C ARG A 115 -9.86 3.50 5.29
N CYS A 116 -10.51 2.47 4.78
CA CYS A 116 -11.76 1.97 5.31
C CYS A 116 -11.56 0.62 5.98
N ALA A 117 -11.88 0.55 7.27
CA ALA A 117 -11.80 -0.67 8.06
C ALA A 117 -13.18 -1.21 8.39
N MET A 118 -13.38 -2.52 8.23
CA MET A 118 -14.56 -3.24 8.72
C MET A 118 -14.28 -3.75 10.12
N LEU A 119 -15.14 -3.40 11.07
CA LEU A 119 -14.99 -3.67 12.50
C LEU A 119 -16.16 -4.49 13.04
N ARG A 120 -15.88 -5.37 14.00
CA ARG A 120 -16.93 -5.98 14.82
C ARG A 120 -17.42 -4.99 15.86
N PHE A 121 -18.71 -5.02 16.18
CA PHE A 121 -19.22 -4.30 17.33
C PHE A 121 -18.76 -5.00 18.62
N ARG A 122 -18.46 -4.17 19.64
CA ARG A 122 -18.13 -4.70 20.96
C ARG A 122 -19.32 -5.40 21.58
N ASP A 123 -20.49 -4.80 21.46
CA ASP A 123 -21.79 -5.41 21.81
C ASP A 123 -22.49 -5.82 20.51
N PRO A 124 -22.68 -7.13 20.26
CA PRO A 124 -23.34 -7.62 19.04
C PRO A 124 -24.78 -7.14 18.87
N GLU A 125 -25.46 -6.76 19.97
CA GLU A 125 -26.84 -6.30 19.97
C GLU A 125 -26.98 -4.78 19.82
N ALA A 126 -25.87 -4.04 19.97
CA ALA A 126 -25.91 -2.58 19.86
C ALA A 126 -26.27 -2.11 18.47
N THR A 127 -27.13 -1.10 18.39
CA THR A 127 -27.40 -0.31 17.18
C THR A 127 -26.76 1.05 17.35
N THR A 128 -25.90 1.43 16.40
CA THR A 128 -25.15 2.69 16.49
C THR A 128 -25.86 3.84 15.79
N GLY A 129 -26.70 3.54 14.81
CA GLY A 129 -27.39 4.54 13.98
C GLY A 129 -26.49 5.30 13.00
N HIS A 130 -25.20 5.00 12.95
CA HIS A 130 -24.28 5.63 11.99
C HIS A 130 -24.58 5.18 10.56
N ASN A 131 -24.69 6.15 9.65
CA ASN A 131 -24.96 5.90 8.22
C ASN A 131 -24.28 6.94 7.34
N ASP A 132 -23.02 7.29 7.64
CA ASP A 132 -22.28 8.28 6.88
C ASP A 132 -22.00 7.80 5.45
N ASP A 133 -21.95 8.73 4.50
CA ASP A 133 -21.42 8.45 3.18
C ASP A 133 -19.90 8.37 3.27
N LEU A 134 -19.35 7.19 2.98
CA LEU A 134 -17.90 6.96 3.01
C LEU A 134 -17.23 7.28 1.66
N GLY A 135 -18.00 7.75 0.69
CA GLY A 135 -17.53 8.08 -0.65
C GLY A 135 -17.03 6.86 -1.44
N ALA A 136 -16.53 7.13 -2.63
CA ALA A 136 -15.88 6.15 -3.52
C ALA A 136 -14.55 6.71 -4.02
N ALA A 137 -13.61 5.83 -4.36
CA ALA A 137 -12.41 6.23 -5.08
C ALA A 137 -12.76 6.52 -6.54
N ASP A 138 -12.14 7.56 -7.12
CA ASP A 138 -12.14 7.73 -8.56
C ASP A 138 -11.25 6.64 -9.18
N PRO A 139 -11.75 5.82 -10.10
CA PRO A 139 -10.94 4.79 -10.76
C PRO A 139 -9.94 5.38 -11.77
N GLU A 140 -10.12 6.61 -12.21
CA GLU A 140 -9.21 7.27 -13.14
C GLU A 140 -8.04 7.91 -12.40
N VAL A 141 -6.84 7.76 -12.96
CA VAL A 141 -5.62 8.39 -12.44
C VAL A 141 -5.28 9.58 -13.32
N ASP A 142 -5.57 10.80 -12.84
CA ASP A 142 -5.12 12.01 -13.52
C ASP A 142 -3.70 12.36 -13.08
N LEU A 143 -2.71 12.14 -13.95
CA LEU A 143 -1.31 12.43 -13.68
C LEU A 143 -1.03 13.92 -13.41
N GLU A 144 -1.88 14.84 -13.88
CA GLU A 144 -1.72 16.26 -13.59
C GLU A 144 -1.86 16.56 -12.08
N ALA A 145 -2.80 15.89 -11.43
CA ALA A 145 -2.98 16.04 -9.97
C ALA A 145 -1.76 15.56 -9.16
N TRP A 146 -0.94 14.67 -9.74
CA TRP A 146 0.26 14.11 -9.09
C TRP A 146 1.55 14.87 -9.41
N HIS A 147 1.52 15.81 -10.38
CA HIS A 147 2.70 16.53 -10.80
C HIS A 147 3.38 17.30 -9.65
N GLY A 148 2.60 17.83 -8.71
CA GLY A 148 3.12 18.54 -7.52
C GLY A 148 3.90 17.66 -6.54
N LEU A 149 3.77 16.33 -6.61
CA LEU A 149 4.52 15.37 -5.79
C LEU A 149 5.76 14.83 -6.51
N ALA A 150 5.93 15.12 -7.80
CA ALA A 150 7.08 14.65 -8.57
C ALA A 150 8.37 15.24 -8.01
N PRO A 151 9.41 14.40 -7.77
CA PRO A 151 10.68 14.91 -7.28
C PRO A 151 11.44 15.65 -8.40
N THR A 152 12.30 16.58 -8.00
CA THR A 152 13.25 17.26 -8.88
C THR A 152 14.59 16.51 -9.02
N TRP A 153 14.53 15.18 -8.97
CA TRP A 153 15.69 14.30 -9.02
C TRP A 153 16.22 14.10 -10.43
N ASP A 154 17.45 13.58 -10.54
CA ASP A 154 18.01 13.15 -11.83
C ASP A 154 17.62 11.70 -12.13
N ALA A 155 16.88 11.49 -13.21
CA ALA A 155 16.48 10.15 -13.65
C ALA A 155 17.57 9.42 -14.45
N ALA A 156 18.63 10.11 -14.92
CA ALA A 156 19.62 9.50 -15.80
C ALA A 156 20.30 8.25 -15.19
N PRO A 157 20.64 8.21 -13.88
CA PRO A 157 21.22 7.01 -13.27
C PRO A 157 20.28 5.80 -13.20
N LEU A 158 18.96 6.01 -13.35
CA LEU A 158 17.96 4.93 -13.30
C LEU A 158 17.76 4.23 -14.64
N ARG A 159 18.29 4.79 -15.74
CA ARG A 159 18.07 4.23 -17.07
C ARG A 159 18.71 2.85 -17.19
N PRO A 160 17.91 1.80 -17.46
CA PRO A 160 18.47 0.47 -17.67
C PRO A 160 19.26 0.43 -18.98
N PRO A 161 20.25 -0.50 -19.10
CA PRO A 161 21.03 -0.67 -20.32
C PRO A 161 20.19 -0.99 -21.57
N ARG A 162 19.02 -1.57 -21.35
CA ARG A 162 18.01 -1.82 -22.40
C ARG A 162 16.71 -1.15 -21.97
N PRO A 163 16.16 -0.24 -22.78
CA PRO A 163 14.89 0.39 -22.49
C PRO A 163 13.78 -0.65 -22.28
N VAL A 164 12.97 -0.44 -21.25
CA VAL A 164 11.75 -1.20 -21.02
C VAL A 164 10.60 -0.21 -21.17
N ASP A 165 10.07 -0.11 -22.39
CA ASP A 165 8.89 0.70 -22.68
C ASP A 165 7.69 -0.25 -22.87
N PRO A 166 6.94 -0.57 -21.80
CA PRO A 166 5.72 -1.34 -21.96
C PRO A 166 4.70 -0.52 -22.75
N PRO A 167 4.03 -1.10 -23.76
CA PRO A 167 2.96 -0.42 -24.45
C PRO A 167 1.88 0.01 -23.45
N SER A 168 1.49 1.29 -23.48
CA SER A 168 0.39 1.81 -22.65
C SER A 168 -0.89 1.03 -22.92
N GLY A 169 -1.65 0.73 -21.87
CA GLY A 169 -2.90 -0.03 -21.94
C GLY A 169 -2.75 -1.55 -22.06
N GLN A 170 -1.55 -2.08 -22.29
CA GLN A 170 -1.35 -3.51 -22.39
C GLN A 170 -1.15 -4.13 -21.00
N ARG A 171 -2.01 -5.09 -20.64
CA ARG A 171 -1.85 -5.92 -19.42
C ARG A 171 -0.71 -6.93 -19.64
N ARG A 172 0.24 -6.95 -18.72
CA ARG A 172 1.41 -7.83 -18.72
C ARG A 172 1.46 -8.60 -17.40
N THR A 173 1.80 -9.86 -17.46
CA THR A 173 1.97 -10.71 -16.27
C THR A 173 3.45 -10.85 -15.95
N ASP A 174 3.81 -10.66 -14.68
CA ASP A 174 5.15 -11.00 -14.20
C ASP A 174 5.36 -12.52 -14.35
N PRO A 175 6.43 -12.97 -15.00
CA PRO A 175 6.72 -14.41 -15.09
C PRO A 175 7.04 -15.04 -13.72
N LEU A 176 7.39 -14.24 -12.71
CA LEU A 176 7.63 -14.69 -11.35
C LEU A 176 6.34 -14.63 -10.53
N ARG A 177 5.90 -15.77 -10.03
CA ARG A 177 4.86 -15.92 -9.01
C ARG A 177 5.53 -15.93 -7.63
N ASP A 178 4.78 -15.54 -6.59
CA ASP A 178 5.34 -15.48 -5.24
C ASP A 178 4.43 -16.19 -4.23
N THR A 179 5.00 -17.02 -3.37
CA THR A 179 4.25 -17.66 -2.29
C THR A 179 4.26 -16.76 -1.06
N VAL A 180 3.09 -16.53 -0.48
CA VAL A 180 2.96 -15.70 0.72
C VAL A 180 3.50 -16.43 1.93
N THR A 181 4.65 -15.95 2.45
CA THR A 181 5.30 -16.44 3.65
C THR A 181 5.67 -15.30 4.58
N ASN A 182 6.00 -15.60 5.85
CA ASN A 182 6.45 -14.58 6.83
C ASN A 182 5.46 -13.42 7.06
N ALA A 183 4.15 -13.66 6.91
CA ALA A 183 3.14 -12.62 7.06
C ALA A 183 3.05 -12.06 8.50
N PRO A 184 3.14 -12.88 9.58
CA PRO A 184 3.15 -12.36 10.95
C PRO A 184 4.40 -11.53 11.26
N GLU A 185 5.53 -11.84 10.63
CA GLU A 185 6.78 -11.11 10.80
C GLU A 185 6.64 -9.69 10.27
N LEU A 186 6.05 -9.51 9.09
CA LEU A 186 5.80 -8.18 8.55
C LEU A 186 4.80 -7.40 9.43
N ALA A 187 3.75 -8.04 9.93
CA ALA A 187 2.80 -7.42 10.84
C ALA A 187 3.47 -6.95 12.14
N ARG A 188 4.43 -7.72 12.68
CA ARG A 188 5.21 -7.32 13.86
C ARG A 188 6.19 -6.20 13.55
N LEU A 189 6.93 -6.30 12.45
CA LEU A 189 7.93 -5.32 12.02
C LEU A 189 7.31 -3.93 11.81
N THR A 190 6.10 -3.89 11.28
CA THR A 190 5.36 -2.64 10.98
C THR A 190 4.45 -2.20 12.12
N GLN A 191 4.53 -2.83 13.30
CA GLN A 191 3.71 -2.52 14.48
C GLN A 191 2.20 -2.66 14.27
N ASN A 192 1.78 -3.47 13.29
CA ASN A 192 0.38 -3.75 13.07
C ASN A 192 -0.22 -4.53 14.25
N LEU A 193 -1.22 -3.94 14.93
CA LEU A 193 -1.85 -4.48 16.13
C LEU A 193 -3.10 -5.33 15.85
N ALA A 194 -3.50 -5.50 14.59
CA ALA A 194 -4.67 -6.31 14.24
C ALA A 194 -4.39 -7.79 14.54
N GLY A 195 -5.14 -8.36 15.48
CA GLY A 195 -4.94 -9.72 15.97
C GLY A 195 -5.09 -10.78 14.89
N VAL A 196 -5.96 -10.55 13.89
CA VAL A 196 -6.22 -11.46 12.75
C VAL A 196 -4.97 -11.76 11.92
N HIS A 197 -3.95 -10.87 11.96
CA HIS A 197 -2.68 -11.06 11.24
C HIS A 197 -1.63 -11.83 12.06
N ARG A 198 -1.92 -12.09 13.34
CA ARG A 198 -0.98 -12.72 14.29
C ARG A 198 -1.47 -14.06 14.81
N ASP A 199 -2.78 -14.19 15.02
CA ASP A 199 -3.41 -15.35 15.58
C ASP A 199 -4.46 -15.93 14.62
N ARG A 200 -4.24 -17.17 14.20
CA ARG A 200 -5.15 -17.88 13.29
C ARG A 200 -6.56 -18.06 13.85
N ALA A 201 -6.69 -18.15 15.18
CA ALA A 201 -7.98 -18.34 15.84
C ALA A 201 -8.90 -17.11 15.65
N LEU A 202 -8.33 -15.93 15.38
CA LEU A 202 -9.07 -14.70 15.14
C LEU A 202 -9.40 -14.51 13.65
N GLY A 203 -8.77 -15.27 12.76
CA GLY A 203 -8.95 -15.17 11.33
C GLY A 203 -10.14 -15.97 10.81
N PRO A 204 -10.60 -15.68 9.59
CA PRO A 204 -11.73 -16.37 8.97
C PRO A 204 -11.43 -17.84 8.76
N GLY A 205 -12.37 -18.70 9.15
CA GLY A 205 -12.23 -20.18 9.04
C GLY A 205 -11.06 -20.77 9.82
N GLY A 206 -10.56 -20.10 10.88
CA GLY A 206 -9.42 -20.56 11.66
C GLY A 206 -8.09 -20.43 10.92
N ARG A 207 -8.03 -19.65 9.85
CA ARG A 207 -6.81 -19.34 9.07
C ARG A 207 -6.34 -17.93 9.39
N ARG A 208 -5.02 -17.73 9.49
CA ARG A 208 -4.46 -16.39 9.70
C ARG A 208 -4.64 -15.55 8.45
N LEU A 209 -5.31 -14.40 8.61
CA LEU A 209 -5.46 -13.43 7.53
C LEU A 209 -4.12 -12.72 7.29
N VAL A 210 -3.63 -12.71 6.07
CA VAL A 210 -2.43 -11.96 5.70
C VAL A 210 -2.72 -10.46 5.76
N TYR A 211 -1.78 -9.70 6.29
CA TYR A 211 -1.85 -8.24 6.27
C TYR A 211 -1.85 -7.73 4.82
N GLY A 212 -2.84 -6.92 4.45
CA GLY A 212 -2.95 -6.40 3.07
C GLY A 212 -1.70 -5.70 2.56
N GLY A 213 -0.96 -5.03 3.46
CA GLY A 213 0.36 -4.47 3.13
C GLY A 213 1.37 -5.51 2.65
N HIS A 214 1.29 -6.77 3.08
CA HIS A 214 2.17 -7.82 2.56
C HIS A 214 1.89 -8.08 1.07
N THR A 215 0.63 -8.22 0.69
CA THR A 215 0.23 -8.37 -0.71
C THR A 215 0.70 -7.17 -1.55
N ILE A 216 0.53 -5.93 -1.03
CA ILE A 216 1.00 -4.71 -1.69
C ILE A 216 2.53 -4.72 -1.81
N GLY A 217 3.26 -5.13 -0.78
CA GLY A 217 4.72 -5.20 -0.81
C GLY A 217 5.26 -6.18 -1.85
N LEU A 218 4.64 -7.36 -1.98
CA LEU A 218 4.95 -8.33 -3.04
C LEU A 218 4.57 -7.79 -4.43
N ALA A 219 3.43 -7.09 -4.53
CA ALA A 219 3.00 -6.42 -5.76
C ALA A 219 3.97 -5.30 -6.18
N GLN A 220 4.49 -4.49 -5.22
CA GLN A 220 5.50 -3.49 -5.51
C GLN A 220 6.83 -4.12 -5.94
N ALA A 221 7.23 -5.23 -5.32
CA ALA A 221 8.42 -5.96 -5.74
C ALA A 221 8.30 -6.46 -7.19
N SER A 222 7.13 -6.98 -7.55
CA SER A 222 6.81 -7.36 -8.94
C SER A 222 6.84 -6.14 -9.87
N LEU A 223 6.21 -5.03 -9.48
CA LEU A 223 6.23 -3.77 -10.26
C LEU A 223 7.66 -3.33 -10.56
N CYS A 224 8.54 -3.29 -9.55
CA CYS A 224 9.92 -2.86 -9.72
C CYS A 224 10.76 -3.83 -10.58
N ARG A 225 10.39 -5.11 -10.66
CA ARG A 225 10.98 -6.06 -11.62
C ARG A 225 10.51 -5.78 -13.05
N MET A 226 9.22 -5.45 -13.21
CA MET A 226 8.61 -5.20 -14.51
C MET A 226 8.93 -3.81 -15.08
N LEU A 227 9.17 -2.84 -14.20
CA LEU A 227 9.57 -1.46 -14.51
C LEU A 227 10.84 -1.10 -13.73
N PRO A 228 12.02 -1.61 -14.14
CA PRO A 228 13.26 -1.51 -13.37
C PRO A 228 13.84 -0.07 -13.32
N ASP A 229 13.33 0.84 -14.15
CA ASP A 229 13.64 2.25 -14.15
C ASP A 229 12.80 3.08 -13.17
N THR A 230 11.96 2.42 -12.36
CA THR A 230 11.22 3.07 -11.27
C THR A 230 12.17 3.64 -10.23
N GLY A 231 12.09 4.94 -10.01
CA GLY A 231 12.87 5.65 -8.98
C GLY A 231 12.18 5.68 -7.63
N THR A 232 10.86 5.87 -7.64
CA THR A 232 10.03 5.88 -6.42
C THR A 232 8.55 5.71 -6.73
N VAL A 233 7.77 5.33 -5.72
CA VAL A 233 6.31 5.43 -5.72
C VAL A 233 5.93 6.75 -5.08
N LEU A 234 5.07 7.53 -5.73
CA LEU A 234 4.59 8.83 -5.23
C LEU A 234 3.31 8.69 -4.41
N GLY A 235 2.51 7.67 -4.70
CA GLY A 235 1.28 7.41 -3.97
C GLY A 235 0.32 6.49 -4.72
N TRP A 236 -0.90 6.35 -4.16
CA TRP A 236 -1.93 5.47 -4.70
C TRP A 236 -3.23 6.25 -4.88
N GLN A 237 -3.78 6.20 -6.08
CA GLN A 237 -5.13 6.70 -6.35
C GLN A 237 -6.15 5.85 -5.59
N SER A 238 -6.04 4.53 -5.71
CA SER A 238 -6.88 3.56 -5.01
C SER A 238 -6.14 2.25 -4.79
N CYS A 239 -6.57 1.50 -3.78
CA CYS A 239 -6.06 0.16 -3.50
C CYS A 239 -7.16 -0.63 -2.82
N ASP A 240 -7.77 -1.57 -3.53
CA ASP A 240 -8.88 -2.39 -3.09
C ASP A 240 -8.44 -3.82 -2.80
N HIS A 241 -9.01 -4.40 -1.74
CA HIS A 241 -8.79 -5.79 -1.35
C HIS A 241 -10.10 -6.58 -1.50
N PRO A 242 -10.44 -7.07 -2.71
CA PRO A 242 -11.72 -7.73 -2.96
C PRO A 242 -11.88 -9.08 -2.24
N ALA A 243 -10.77 -9.80 -2.00
CA ALA A 243 -10.78 -11.06 -1.27
C ALA A 243 -9.59 -11.17 -0.31
N PRO A 244 -9.69 -12.02 0.75
CA PRO A 244 -8.60 -12.24 1.69
C PRO A 244 -7.45 -13.03 1.07
N VAL A 245 -6.22 -12.80 1.55
CA VAL A 245 -5.03 -13.59 1.28
C VAL A 245 -4.65 -14.35 2.54
N PHE A 246 -4.15 -15.56 2.38
CA PHE A 246 -3.67 -16.41 3.47
C PHE A 246 -2.21 -16.83 3.22
N GLU A 247 -1.52 -17.27 4.26
CA GLU A 247 -0.20 -17.88 4.09
C GLU A 247 -0.30 -19.12 3.19
N GLU A 248 0.75 -19.39 2.41
CA GLU A 248 0.86 -20.42 1.40
C GLU A 248 0.03 -20.17 0.12
N ASP A 249 -0.77 -19.09 0.04
CA ASP A 249 -1.35 -18.69 -1.24
C ASP A 249 -0.25 -18.30 -2.22
N VAL A 250 -0.39 -18.65 -3.50
CA VAL A 250 0.56 -18.31 -4.56
C VAL A 250 0.01 -17.13 -5.37
N LEU A 251 0.73 -16.01 -5.35
CA LEU A 251 0.30 -14.77 -6.00
C LEU A 251 0.82 -14.67 -7.43
N THR A 252 -0.05 -14.23 -8.33
CA THR A 252 0.26 -13.86 -9.71
C THR A 252 0.00 -12.37 -9.89
N PHE A 253 0.94 -11.64 -10.49
CA PHE A 253 0.91 -10.19 -10.60
C PHE A 253 0.73 -9.76 -12.04
N HIS A 254 -0.18 -8.81 -12.27
CA HIS A 254 -0.47 -8.26 -13.59
C HIS A 254 -0.33 -6.75 -13.55
N HIS A 255 0.36 -6.19 -14.53
CA HIS A 255 0.69 -4.78 -14.61
C HIS A 255 0.15 -4.16 -15.89
N THR A 256 -0.45 -2.98 -15.78
CA THR A 256 -0.88 -2.16 -16.90
C THR A 256 -0.41 -0.73 -16.68
N VAL A 257 0.43 -0.19 -17.55
CA VAL A 257 0.71 1.24 -17.59
C VAL A 257 -0.51 1.92 -18.20
N LEU A 258 -1.21 2.73 -17.41
CA LEU A 258 -2.45 3.40 -17.83
C LEU A 258 -2.17 4.68 -18.61
N ASP A 259 -1.22 5.49 -18.10
CA ASP A 259 -0.79 6.75 -18.70
C ASP A 259 0.66 7.04 -18.31
N GLU A 260 1.35 7.84 -19.11
CA GLU A 260 2.72 8.26 -18.87
C GLU A 260 2.93 9.70 -19.35
N ARG A 261 3.62 10.52 -18.53
CA ARG A 261 3.94 11.91 -18.85
C ARG A 261 5.35 12.29 -18.44
N PRO A 262 6.05 13.10 -19.23
CA PRO A 262 7.34 13.67 -18.82
C PRO A 262 7.22 14.47 -17.52
N SER A 263 8.23 14.37 -16.65
CA SER A 263 8.29 15.14 -15.40
C SER A 263 9.75 15.37 -15.01
N GLY A 264 10.24 16.59 -15.18
CA GLY A 264 11.66 16.93 -14.99
C GLY A 264 12.56 16.14 -15.93
N SER A 265 13.58 15.49 -15.40
CA SER A 265 14.50 14.62 -16.16
C SER A 265 13.96 13.20 -16.38
N GLY A 266 12.83 12.86 -15.73
CA GLY A 266 12.18 11.56 -15.77
C GLY A 266 10.74 11.66 -16.26
N ARG A 267 9.91 10.74 -15.79
CA ARG A 267 8.50 10.63 -16.14
C ARG A 267 7.63 10.18 -14.96
N LEU A 268 6.38 10.60 -14.98
CA LEU A 268 5.31 10.03 -14.16
C LEU A 268 4.66 8.88 -14.90
N ARG A 269 4.31 7.81 -14.22
CA ARG A 269 3.51 6.71 -14.76
C ARG A 269 2.35 6.42 -13.82
N ALA A 270 1.14 6.39 -14.39
CA ALA A 270 -0.02 5.78 -13.77
C ALA A 270 0.00 4.28 -14.06
N VAL A 271 0.00 3.46 -13.04
CA VAL A 271 0.05 1.99 -13.19
C VAL A 271 -1.08 1.35 -12.42
N ARG A 272 -1.73 0.34 -13.02
CA ARG A 272 -2.63 -0.58 -12.34
C ARG A 272 -1.91 -1.89 -12.10
N VAL A 273 -1.95 -2.38 -10.88
CA VAL A 273 -1.47 -3.70 -10.49
C VAL A 273 -2.63 -4.51 -9.96
N GLU A 274 -2.90 -5.63 -10.63
CA GLU A 274 -3.90 -6.61 -10.23
C GLU A 274 -3.20 -7.86 -9.72
N VAL A 275 -3.72 -8.46 -8.64
CA VAL A 275 -3.14 -9.67 -8.07
C VAL A 275 -4.20 -10.72 -7.90
N ASP A 276 -3.91 -11.92 -8.40
CA ASP A 276 -4.68 -13.12 -8.19
C ASP A 276 -3.95 -14.04 -7.20
N ALA A 277 -4.70 -14.67 -6.29
CA ALA A 277 -4.17 -15.65 -5.35
C ALA A 277 -4.73 -17.03 -5.66
N GLU A 278 -3.85 -17.98 -5.96
CA GLU A 278 -4.17 -19.38 -6.08
C GLU A 278 -4.11 -20.05 -4.71
N ARG A 279 -5.18 -20.74 -4.35
CA ARG A 279 -5.36 -21.45 -3.09
C ARG A 279 -4.79 -22.88 -3.17
N SER A 280 -4.63 -23.50 -2.01
CA SER A 280 -4.19 -24.91 -1.92
C SER A 280 -5.17 -25.91 -2.56
N ASP A 281 -6.43 -25.55 -2.74
CA ASP A 281 -7.46 -26.35 -3.43
C ASP A 281 -7.51 -26.09 -4.94
N GLY A 282 -6.64 -25.25 -5.47
CA GLY A 282 -6.56 -24.86 -6.87
C GLY A 282 -7.54 -23.74 -7.28
N SER A 283 -8.38 -23.26 -6.37
CA SER A 283 -9.24 -22.10 -6.66
C SER A 283 -8.41 -20.80 -6.74
N THR A 284 -8.88 -19.83 -7.51
CA THR A 284 -8.21 -18.55 -7.70
C THR A 284 -9.19 -17.40 -7.43
N ASP A 285 -8.73 -16.44 -6.62
CA ASP A 285 -9.47 -15.21 -6.31
C ASP A 285 -8.65 -13.97 -6.68
N ALA A 286 -9.31 -12.93 -7.20
CA ALA A 286 -8.73 -11.60 -7.29
C ALA A 286 -8.61 -11.02 -5.87
N VAL A 287 -7.40 -10.61 -5.46
CA VAL A 287 -7.12 -10.19 -4.08
C VAL A 287 -6.62 -8.76 -3.96
N LEU A 288 -6.21 -8.14 -5.07
CA LEU A 288 -5.77 -6.75 -5.11
C LEU A 288 -6.14 -6.11 -6.45
N ASP A 289 -6.68 -4.89 -6.39
CA ASP A 289 -6.75 -3.92 -7.50
C ASP A 289 -6.11 -2.62 -7.00
N TRP A 290 -4.92 -2.29 -7.50
CA TRP A 290 -4.12 -1.20 -7.01
C TRP A 290 -3.72 -0.25 -8.13
N ARG A 291 -4.14 1.02 -8.02
CA ARG A 291 -3.79 2.10 -8.94
C ARG A 291 -2.86 3.07 -8.25
N LEU A 292 -1.68 3.21 -8.78
CA LEU A 292 -0.60 3.99 -8.19
C LEU A 292 0.09 4.86 -9.21
N VAL A 293 0.83 5.83 -8.70
CA VAL A 293 1.70 6.70 -9.51
C VAL A 293 3.14 6.51 -9.09
N THR A 294 3.99 6.30 -10.07
CA THR A 294 5.45 6.19 -9.90
C THR A 294 6.15 7.33 -10.64
N TRP A 295 7.38 7.62 -10.22
CA TRP A 295 8.32 8.44 -10.95
C TRP A 295 9.57 7.61 -11.25
N GLY A 296 10.13 7.79 -12.45
CA GLY A 296 11.34 7.06 -12.88
C GLY A 296 11.94 7.62 -14.17
N ALA A 297 12.85 6.88 -14.81
CA ALA A 297 13.55 7.31 -16.04
C ALA A 297 12.73 7.08 -17.29
#